data_34ae2833b9677bbd254bc1f87093de44
#
_entry.id   34ae2833b9677bbd254bc1f87093de44
#
_cell.length_a   1.000
_cell.length_b   1.000
_cell.length_c   1.000
_cell.angle_alpha   90.00
_cell.angle_beta   90.00
_cell.angle_gamma   90.00
#
_symmetry.space_group_name_H-M   'P 1'
#
loop_
_entity.id
_entity.type
_entity.pdbx_description
1 polymer ?
#
loop_
_entity_poly.entity_id
_entity_poly.type
_entity_poly.pdbx_seq_one_letter_code
_entity_poly.pdbx_strand_id
1 'polypeptide(L)'
;MMKIDIPYYEDNTRISNSAIGWFLKKGPRYLRDMLDGKEEGISGKFLEKGTMIHEYILQPEEFWKDYEILDFEVPKVKQQKELCEYYSTHKLTDPLIDEEKLLLDAYNSAYNNSKGSEIKKAEAKNIVETYSQYITYLQVSSTKKVISFADLTMLKQ
;
A
#
# COMPACT_ATOMS: atom_id res chain seq x y z
N MET A 1 34.21 -12.98 -14.63
CA MET A 1 33.69 -11.59 -14.65
C MET A 1 32.41 -11.62 -13.82
N MET A 2 32.46 -11.15 -12.57
CA MET A 2 31.27 -11.12 -11.71
C MET A 2 30.25 -10.14 -12.33
N LYS A 3 29.06 -10.62 -12.70
CA LYS A 3 27.92 -9.74 -12.96
C LYS A 3 27.51 -9.13 -11.61
N ILE A 4 27.74 -7.82 -11.45
CA ILE A 4 27.16 -7.06 -10.35
C ILE A 4 25.67 -6.94 -10.73
N ASP A 5 24.83 -7.57 -9.93
CA ASP A 5 23.36 -7.53 -10.13
C ASP A 5 22.85 -6.22 -9.53
N ILE A 6 23.00 -5.14 -10.28
CA ILE A 6 22.48 -3.81 -9.90
C ILE A 6 21.00 -3.82 -10.28
N PRO A 7 20.08 -3.49 -9.35
CA PRO A 7 18.66 -3.35 -9.67
C PRO A 7 18.46 -2.44 -10.89
N TYR A 8 17.55 -2.79 -11.77
CA TYR A 8 17.32 -2.08 -13.04
C TYR A 8 17.18 -0.56 -12.90
N TYR A 9 16.53 -0.10 -11.81
CA TYR A 9 16.32 1.32 -11.56
C TYR A 9 17.53 2.04 -10.92
N GLU A 10 18.52 1.29 -10.46
CA GLU A 10 19.77 1.82 -9.88
C GLU A 10 20.93 1.78 -10.88
N ASP A 11 20.74 1.12 -12.03
CA ASP A 11 21.74 1.05 -13.08
C ASP A 11 21.79 2.35 -13.93
N ASN A 12 22.56 3.31 -13.43
CA ASN A 12 22.82 4.57 -14.13
C ASN A 12 23.82 4.47 -15.29
N THR A 13 24.31 3.27 -15.59
CA THR A 13 25.25 3.04 -16.71
C THR A 13 24.53 2.86 -18.05
N ARG A 14 23.21 2.67 -18.03
CA ARG A 14 22.37 2.48 -19.21
C ARG A 14 21.34 3.60 -19.34
N ILE A 15 21.12 4.03 -20.58
CA ILE A 15 20.09 5.02 -20.89
C ILE A 15 18.75 4.31 -20.98
N SER A 16 17.84 4.60 -20.06
CA SER A 16 16.46 4.08 -20.09
C SER A 16 15.57 4.89 -21.03
N ASN A 17 14.42 4.34 -21.45
CA ASN A 17 13.41 5.08 -22.20
C ASN A 17 12.91 6.32 -21.44
N SER A 18 12.82 6.25 -20.11
CA SER A 18 12.47 7.40 -19.27
C SER A 18 13.53 8.51 -19.37
N ALA A 19 14.81 8.14 -19.34
CA ALA A 19 15.93 9.09 -19.48
C ALA A 19 15.90 9.78 -20.85
N ILE A 20 15.61 9.06 -21.92
CA ILE A 20 15.39 9.64 -23.26
C ILE A 20 14.21 10.62 -23.23
N GLY A 21 13.09 10.22 -22.60
CA GLY A 21 11.91 11.08 -22.46
C GLY A 21 12.19 12.37 -21.68
N TRP A 22 12.96 12.30 -20.61
CA TRP A 22 13.38 13.48 -19.83
C TRP A 22 14.26 14.41 -20.65
N PHE A 23 15.23 13.85 -21.37
CA PHE A 23 16.10 14.63 -22.27
C PHE A 23 15.30 15.36 -23.34
N LEU A 24 14.42 14.68 -24.04
CA LEU A 24 13.61 15.23 -25.11
C LEU A 24 12.63 16.32 -24.67
N LYS A 25 12.02 16.13 -23.48
CA LYS A 25 10.99 17.06 -22.97
C LYS A 25 11.56 18.27 -22.23
N LYS A 26 12.64 18.09 -21.47
CA LYS A 26 13.15 19.10 -20.53
C LYS A 26 14.65 19.42 -20.71
N GLY A 27 15.33 18.71 -21.60
CA GLY A 27 16.73 18.96 -21.95
C GLY A 27 17.75 18.27 -21.05
N PRO A 28 19.07 18.46 -21.36
CA PRO A 28 20.17 17.71 -20.74
C PRO A 28 20.36 18.02 -19.26
N ARG A 29 20.06 19.25 -18.83
CA ARG A 29 20.19 19.64 -17.41
C ARG A 29 19.22 18.85 -16.53
N TYR A 30 17.96 18.77 -16.94
CA TYR A 30 16.95 18.02 -16.21
C TYR A 30 17.27 16.52 -16.17
N LEU A 31 17.74 15.95 -17.28
CA LEU A 31 18.21 14.57 -17.29
C LEU A 31 19.31 14.35 -16.25
N ARG A 32 20.29 15.25 -16.18
CA ARG A 32 21.37 15.16 -15.19
C ARG A 32 20.85 15.25 -13.76
N ASP A 33 19.98 16.21 -13.49
CA ASP A 33 19.41 16.40 -12.15
C ASP A 33 18.58 15.19 -11.70
N MET A 34 17.87 14.51 -12.64
CA MET A 34 17.18 13.24 -12.39
C MET A 34 18.15 12.09 -12.11
N LEU A 35 19.23 11.96 -12.89
CA LEU A 35 20.24 10.90 -12.69
C LEU A 35 21.05 11.11 -11.40
N ASP A 36 21.25 12.36 -11.01
CA ASP A 36 21.93 12.74 -9.76
C ASP A 36 21.00 12.64 -8.52
N GLY A 37 19.72 12.29 -8.71
CA GLY A 37 18.74 12.22 -7.63
C GLY A 37 18.35 13.56 -7.01
N LYS A 38 18.58 14.69 -7.71
CA LYS A 38 18.24 16.04 -7.26
C LYS A 38 16.78 16.41 -7.51
N GLU A 39 16.16 15.72 -8.45
CA GLU A 39 14.74 15.89 -8.78
C GLU A 39 14.00 14.62 -8.39
N GLU A 40 12.83 14.77 -7.79
CA GLU A 40 11.96 13.64 -7.50
C GLU A 40 11.40 13.07 -8.81
N GLY A 41 11.54 11.77 -9.00
CA GLY A 41 10.92 11.04 -10.10
C GLY A 41 9.39 11.11 -10.03
N ILE A 42 8.74 10.71 -11.12
CA ILE A 42 7.28 10.58 -11.13
C ILE A 42 6.91 9.54 -10.06
N SER A 43 6.30 10.01 -8.96
CA SER A 43 5.75 9.16 -7.91
C SER A 43 4.22 9.08 -8.07
N GLY A 44 3.62 8.01 -7.59
CA GLY A 44 2.18 7.89 -7.48
C GLY A 44 1.63 6.52 -7.91
N LYS A 45 0.34 6.33 -7.65
CA LYS A 45 -0.38 5.06 -7.88
C LYS A 45 -0.25 4.50 -9.31
N PHE A 46 -0.05 5.36 -10.31
CA PHE A 46 0.15 4.92 -11.70
C PHE A 46 1.52 4.26 -11.91
N LEU A 47 2.56 4.78 -11.22
CA LEU A 47 3.89 4.18 -11.29
C LEU A 47 3.91 2.84 -10.55
N GLU A 48 3.29 2.77 -9.38
CA GLU A 48 3.13 1.52 -8.62
C GLU A 48 2.43 0.44 -9.45
N LYS A 49 1.34 0.80 -10.15
CA LYS A 49 0.65 -0.11 -11.07
C LYS A 49 1.51 -0.51 -12.26
N GLY A 50 2.24 0.43 -12.84
CA GLY A 50 3.16 0.16 -13.93
C GLY A 50 4.27 -0.80 -13.52
N THR A 51 4.86 -0.60 -12.35
CA THR A 51 5.88 -1.48 -11.76
C THR A 51 5.30 -2.89 -11.51
N MET A 52 4.11 -2.96 -10.93
CA MET A 52 3.41 -4.23 -10.67
C MET A 52 3.16 -5.03 -11.95
N ILE A 53 2.69 -4.38 -13.03
CA ILE A 53 2.47 -5.02 -14.34
C ILE A 53 3.80 -5.51 -14.92
N HIS A 54 4.82 -4.70 -14.84
CA HIS A 54 6.14 -5.02 -15.37
C HIS A 54 6.77 -6.22 -14.64
N GLU A 55 6.69 -6.26 -13.31
CA GLU A 55 7.17 -7.37 -12.49
C GLU A 55 6.38 -8.65 -12.78
N TYR A 56 5.04 -8.57 -12.90
CA TYR A 56 4.20 -9.72 -13.23
C TYR A 56 4.56 -10.36 -14.57
N ILE A 57 4.85 -9.56 -15.60
CA ILE A 57 5.15 -10.05 -16.95
C ILE A 57 6.57 -10.55 -17.05
N LEU A 58 7.55 -9.83 -16.49
CA LEU A 58 8.97 -10.11 -16.70
C LEU A 58 9.59 -11.01 -15.63
N GLN A 59 9.03 -11.01 -14.42
CA GLN A 59 9.58 -11.73 -13.27
C GLN A 59 8.46 -12.42 -12.46
N PRO A 60 7.68 -13.33 -13.07
CA PRO A 60 6.50 -13.91 -12.42
C PRO A 60 6.83 -14.69 -11.14
N GLU A 61 8.00 -15.32 -11.05
CA GLU A 61 8.42 -16.07 -9.86
C GLU A 61 8.75 -15.13 -8.67
N GLU A 62 9.40 -13.99 -8.94
CA GLU A 62 9.71 -12.99 -7.93
C GLU A 62 8.45 -12.22 -7.53
N PHE A 63 7.57 -11.93 -8.48
CA PHE A 63 6.31 -11.25 -8.25
C PHE A 63 5.50 -11.90 -7.10
N TRP A 64 5.34 -13.22 -7.10
CA TRP A 64 4.59 -13.92 -6.06
C TRP A 64 5.30 -14.00 -4.71
N LYS A 65 6.59 -13.68 -4.65
CA LYS A 65 7.29 -13.51 -3.37
C LYS A 65 6.96 -12.18 -2.73
N ASP A 66 6.81 -11.13 -3.55
CA ASP A 66 6.63 -9.75 -3.11
C ASP A 66 5.17 -9.32 -3.00
N TYR A 67 4.25 -10.03 -3.67
CA TYR A 67 2.84 -9.67 -3.71
C TYR A 67 1.94 -10.77 -3.15
N GLU A 68 0.85 -10.33 -2.52
CA GLU A 68 -0.21 -11.18 -1.97
C GLU A 68 -1.57 -10.68 -2.45
N ILE A 69 -2.46 -11.62 -2.82
CA ILE A 69 -3.81 -11.29 -3.26
C ILE A 69 -4.71 -11.22 -2.04
N LEU A 70 -5.45 -10.12 -1.90
CA LEU A 70 -6.56 -10.07 -0.96
C LEU A 70 -7.85 -10.52 -1.65
N ASP A 71 -8.44 -11.57 -1.11
CA ASP A 71 -9.74 -12.13 -1.52
C ASP A 71 -10.92 -11.62 -0.67
N PHE A 72 -10.67 -10.60 0.17
CA PHE A 72 -11.63 -9.97 1.04
C PHE A 72 -11.72 -8.45 0.83
N GLU A 73 -12.79 -7.84 1.34
CA GLU A 73 -13.01 -6.40 1.23
C GLU A 73 -12.04 -5.60 2.12
N VAL A 74 -11.43 -4.59 1.51
CA VAL A 74 -10.57 -3.61 2.19
C VAL A 74 -11.33 -2.29 2.31
N PRO A 75 -11.25 -1.59 3.45
CA PRO A 75 -11.88 -0.29 3.60
C PRO A 75 -11.41 0.70 2.53
N LYS A 76 -12.36 1.30 1.80
CA LYS A 76 -12.09 2.32 0.76
C LYS A 76 -12.00 3.74 1.34
N VAL A 77 -12.66 3.95 2.45
CA VAL A 77 -12.72 5.24 3.14
C VAL A 77 -11.57 5.34 4.14
N LYS A 78 -10.83 6.45 4.10
CA LYS A 78 -9.65 6.67 4.93
C LYS A 78 -9.94 6.46 6.42
N GLN A 79 -11.03 7.02 6.93
CA GLN A 79 -11.40 6.91 8.34
C GLN A 79 -11.71 5.46 8.77
N GLN A 80 -12.36 4.67 7.89
CA GLN A 80 -12.60 3.25 8.18
C GLN A 80 -11.29 2.48 8.25
N LYS A 81 -10.34 2.81 7.38
CA LYS A 81 -9.02 2.19 7.38
C LYS A 81 -8.26 2.54 8.67
N GLU A 82 -8.21 3.80 9.05
CA GLU A 82 -7.59 4.26 10.30
C GLU A 82 -8.21 3.60 11.55
N LEU A 83 -9.55 3.45 11.58
CA LEU A 83 -10.25 2.74 12.65
C LEU A 83 -9.81 1.27 12.73
N CYS A 84 -9.78 0.56 11.61
CA CYS A 84 -9.37 -0.84 11.56
C CYS A 84 -7.90 -1.02 11.99
N GLU A 85 -7.02 -0.13 11.55
CA GLU A 85 -5.59 -0.14 11.91
C GLU A 85 -5.41 0.11 13.42
N TYR A 86 -6.10 1.11 13.98
CA TYR A 86 -6.07 1.40 15.41
C TYR A 86 -6.57 0.19 16.23
N TYR A 87 -7.75 -0.34 15.88
CA TYR A 87 -8.34 -1.49 16.56
C TYR A 87 -7.42 -2.72 16.50
N SER A 88 -6.89 -3.05 15.32
CA SER A 88 -5.99 -4.19 15.12
C SER A 88 -4.74 -4.08 15.99
N THR A 89 -4.08 -2.92 15.99
CA THR A 89 -2.83 -2.70 16.74
C THR A 89 -3.04 -2.83 18.24
N HIS A 90 -4.10 -2.22 18.78
CA HIS A 90 -4.35 -2.24 20.22
C HIS A 90 -4.86 -3.60 20.70
N LYS A 91 -5.66 -4.29 19.89
CA LYS A 91 -6.12 -5.66 20.20
C LYS A 91 -4.96 -6.66 20.19
N LEU A 92 -3.98 -6.47 19.31
CA LEU A 92 -2.77 -7.29 19.27
C LEU A 92 -1.85 -7.04 20.47
N THR A 93 -1.73 -5.77 20.90
CA THR A 93 -0.87 -5.37 22.01
C THR A 93 -1.45 -5.79 23.36
N ASP A 94 -2.77 -5.69 23.53
CA ASP A 94 -3.48 -6.08 24.75
C ASP A 94 -4.74 -6.90 24.42
N PRO A 95 -4.63 -8.24 24.33
CA PRO A 95 -5.76 -9.11 24.02
C PRO A 95 -6.91 -9.08 25.05
N LEU A 96 -6.64 -8.61 26.27
CA LEU A 96 -7.62 -8.52 27.36
C LEU A 96 -8.27 -7.14 27.48
N ILE A 97 -7.94 -6.21 26.58
CA ILE A 97 -8.51 -4.87 26.58
C ILE A 97 -10.03 -4.91 26.53
N ASP A 98 -10.68 -4.02 27.30
CA ASP A 98 -12.12 -3.83 27.23
C ASP A 98 -12.55 -3.44 25.81
N GLU A 99 -13.32 -4.31 25.19
CA GLU A 99 -13.71 -4.18 23.78
C GLU A 99 -14.59 -2.96 23.52
N GLU A 100 -15.48 -2.60 24.45
CA GLU A 100 -16.32 -1.42 24.30
C GLU A 100 -15.49 -0.12 24.35
N LYS A 101 -14.51 -0.10 25.24
CA LYS A 101 -13.57 1.01 25.33
C LYS A 101 -12.71 1.09 24.07
N LEU A 102 -12.17 -0.05 23.61
CA LEU A 102 -11.36 -0.10 22.39
C LEU A 102 -12.13 0.38 21.16
N LEU A 103 -13.38 -0.03 20.99
CA LEU A 103 -14.24 0.42 19.90
C LEU A 103 -14.47 1.94 19.93
N LEU A 104 -14.71 2.49 21.13
CA LEU A 104 -14.90 3.93 21.28
C LEU A 104 -13.61 4.71 20.98
N ASP A 105 -12.47 4.24 21.45
CA ASP A 105 -11.17 4.86 21.23
C ASP A 105 -10.78 4.79 19.75
N ALA A 106 -10.99 3.63 19.10
CA ALA A 106 -10.76 3.47 17.67
C ALA A 106 -11.65 4.40 16.83
N TYR A 107 -12.92 4.57 17.21
CA TYR A 107 -13.80 5.51 16.54
C TYR A 107 -13.32 6.96 16.70
N ASN A 108 -12.97 7.38 17.92
CA ASN A 108 -12.51 8.74 18.20
C ASN A 108 -11.16 9.06 17.54
N SER A 109 -10.30 8.05 17.31
CA SER A 109 -9.03 8.26 16.61
C SER A 109 -9.23 8.55 15.11
N ALA A 110 -10.26 7.97 14.50
CA ALA A 110 -10.51 8.06 13.06
C ALA A 110 -11.55 9.14 12.68
N TYR A 111 -12.50 9.41 13.58
CA TYR A 111 -13.62 10.32 13.31
C TYR A 111 -13.69 11.47 14.33
N ASN A 112 -13.68 12.68 13.81
CA ASN A 112 -13.89 13.87 14.61
C ASN A 112 -15.35 14.35 14.50
N ASN A 113 -16.23 13.80 15.34
CA ASN A 113 -17.64 14.22 15.39
C ASN A 113 -18.18 14.21 16.82
N SER A 114 -19.35 14.87 17.02
CA SER A 114 -20.01 15.06 18.32
C SER A 114 -21.12 14.05 18.62
N LYS A 115 -21.14 12.88 17.93
CA LYS A 115 -22.12 11.82 18.21
C LYS A 115 -21.97 11.26 19.63
N GLY A 116 -23.07 10.78 20.19
CA GLY A 116 -23.05 10.11 21.50
C GLY A 116 -22.23 8.82 21.51
N SER A 117 -21.67 8.44 22.67
CA SER A 117 -20.76 7.29 22.81
C SER A 117 -21.37 5.97 22.33
N GLU A 118 -22.65 5.74 22.59
CA GLU A 118 -23.33 4.50 22.18
C GLU A 118 -23.46 4.39 20.65
N ILE A 119 -23.72 5.51 19.97
CA ILE A 119 -23.78 5.53 18.50
C ILE A 119 -22.38 5.28 17.91
N LYS A 120 -21.35 5.90 18.49
CA LYS A 120 -19.95 5.69 18.08
C LYS A 120 -19.51 4.23 18.23
N LYS A 121 -19.84 3.59 19.37
CA LYS A 121 -19.54 2.17 19.59
C LYS A 121 -20.27 1.27 18.59
N ALA A 122 -21.55 1.52 18.34
CA ALA A 122 -22.33 0.74 17.37
C ALA A 122 -21.78 0.87 15.94
N GLU A 123 -21.43 2.08 15.52
CA GLU A 123 -20.81 2.31 14.21
C GLU A 123 -19.42 1.67 14.10
N ALA A 124 -18.59 1.79 15.14
CA ALA A 124 -17.27 1.15 15.18
C ALA A 124 -17.39 -0.38 15.11
N LYS A 125 -18.31 -0.96 15.88
CA LYS A 125 -18.57 -2.40 15.88
C LYS A 125 -18.98 -2.89 14.50
N ASN A 126 -19.90 -2.20 13.83
CA ASN A 126 -20.32 -2.54 12.47
C ASN A 126 -19.15 -2.50 11.46
N ILE A 127 -18.25 -1.50 11.59
CA ILE A 127 -17.06 -1.41 10.73
C ILE A 127 -16.10 -2.58 11.01
N VAL A 128 -15.83 -2.88 12.29
CA VAL A 128 -14.94 -3.99 12.70
C VAL A 128 -15.49 -5.34 12.24
N GLU A 129 -16.80 -5.58 12.36
CA GLU A 129 -17.43 -6.80 11.87
C GLU A 129 -17.37 -6.91 10.35
N THR A 130 -17.67 -5.83 9.63
CA THR A 130 -17.63 -5.78 8.16
C THR A 130 -16.22 -6.08 7.64
N TYR A 131 -15.19 -5.53 8.26
CA TYR A 131 -13.80 -5.66 7.82
C TYR A 131 -12.98 -6.62 8.70
N SER A 132 -13.62 -7.61 9.33
CA SER A 132 -12.96 -8.56 10.24
C SER A 132 -11.78 -9.31 9.59
N GLN A 133 -11.89 -9.70 8.32
CA GLN A 133 -10.82 -10.36 7.57
C GLN A 133 -9.63 -9.41 7.33
N TYR A 134 -9.90 -8.15 7.02
CA TYR A 134 -8.86 -7.14 6.89
C TYR A 134 -8.12 -6.89 8.21
N ILE A 135 -8.85 -6.83 9.34
CA ILE A 135 -8.27 -6.70 10.68
C ILE A 135 -7.38 -7.89 11.01
N THR A 136 -7.84 -9.11 10.74
CA THR A 136 -7.02 -10.33 10.91
C THR A 136 -5.76 -10.28 10.05
N TYR A 137 -5.87 -9.84 8.82
CA TYR A 137 -4.72 -9.64 7.94
C TYR A 137 -3.70 -8.65 8.52
N LEU A 138 -4.14 -7.51 9.05
CA LEU A 138 -3.27 -6.53 9.70
C LEU A 138 -2.50 -7.11 10.91
N GLN A 139 -3.09 -8.10 11.60
CA GLN A 139 -2.46 -8.76 12.75
C GLN A 139 -1.37 -9.77 12.35
N VAL A 140 -1.40 -10.29 11.13
CA VAL A 140 -0.46 -11.33 10.65
C VAL A 140 0.87 -10.76 10.16
N SER A 141 1.08 -9.44 10.15
CA SER A 141 2.36 -8.78 9.76
C SER A 141 2.93 -9.30 8.44
N SER A 142 2.15 -9.32 7.37
CA SER A 142 2.68 -9.59 6.04
C SER A 142 3.58 -8.45 5.57
N THR A 143 4.80 -8.75 5.17
CA THR A 143 5.71 -7.78 4.55
C THR A 143 5.44 -7.61 3.06
N LYS A 144 4.51 -8.39 2.51
CA LYS A 144 4.20 -8.39 1.09
C LYS A 144 3.33 -7.22 0.69
N LYS A 145 3.53 -6.75 -0.53
CA LYS A 145 2.67 -5.77 -1.17
C LYS A 145 1.33 -6.41 -1.52
N VAL A 146 0.26 -5.70 -1.28
CA VAL A 146 -1.10 -6.20 -1.47
C VAL A 146 -1.64 -5.83 -2.85
N ILE A 147 -2.22 -6.80 -3.55
CA ILE A 147 -2.96 -6.60 -4.80
C ILE A 147 -4.43 -6.91 -4.59
N SER A 148 -5.30 -6.06 -5.14
CA SER A 148 -6.73 -6.34 -5.19
C SER A 148 -7.06 -7.40 -6.26
N PHE A 149 -8.18 -8.11 -6.07
CA PHE A 149 -8.66 -9.04 -7.09
C PHE A 149 -8.94 -8.36 -8.44
N ALA A 150 -9.32 -7.09 -8.43
CA ALA A 150 -9.52 -6.30 -9.64
C ALA A 150 -8.19 -6.04 -10.38
N ASP A 151 -7.12 -5.72 -9.65
CA ASP A 151 -5.79 -5.54 -10.24
C ASP A 151 -5.26 -6.86 -10.80
N LEU A 152 -5.48 -7.99 -10.11
CA LEU A 152 -5.11 -9.31 -10.63
C LEU A 152 -5.86 -9.66 -11.92
N THR A 153 -7.15 -9.34 -12.01
CA THR A 153 -7.95 -9.59 -13.22
C THR A 153 -7.41 -8.77 -14.39
N MET A 154 -6.99 -7.54 -14.14
CA MET A 154 -6.34 -6.68 -15.13
C MET A 154 -5.01 -7.26 -15.61
N LEU A 155 -4.21 -7.87 -14.73
CA LEU A 155 -2.92 -8.48 -15.07
C LEU A 155 -3.06 -9.72 -15.96
N LYS A 156 -4.22 -10.40 -15.91
CA LYS A 156 -4.49 -11.62 -16.68
C LYS A 156 -5.12 -11.38 -18.06
N GLN A 157 -5.46 -10.14 -18.40
CA GLN A 157 -5.99 -9.73 -19.71
C GLN A 157 -4.86 -9.37 -20.67
#